data_18688fa39c0f678bcacbca868d1c7350
#
_entry.id   18688fa39c0f678bcacbca868d1c7350
#
_cell.length_a   1.000
_cell.length_b   1.000
_cell.length_c   1.000
_cell.angle_alpha   90.00
_cell.angle_beta   90.00
_cell.angle_gamma   90.00
#
_symmetry.space_group_name_H-M   'P 1'
#
loop_
_entity.id
_entity.type
_entity.pdbx_description
1 polymer ?
#
loop_
_entity_poly.entity_id
_entity_poly.type
_entity_poly.pdbx_seq_one_letter_code
_entity_poly.pdbx_strand_id
1 'polypeptide(L)'
;MLPLALSSYTTDWLDLLVRWLHVIAGIAWIGSSFYFIALDNHLHLPEQARDAGEGIGGEAWEIHGGGFYHVLKYKVAPPKLPEPLLWFKWEAYTTWLSGFALLIVLYYVHAGSNLVDRSVADLSSGQAVLISVGLLVGGWILYDVLCRTVGQRSELLLAVAILGIAVAAAYGSSRLFAPRAAYLQVGSMLGTMMAANVFFVIIPAHWELVRAKKAGREPEPLPGLRAKQRSVHNNYLTLPVVFTMISNHFPITYGHSRSWLILVALMVIGAWVRHFFNLRHVGVTAWWIPVTTAAGIALVAVLIRPASAPSVGVTPGKPATGSAQAGRAVFASAGCAACHTLRRAGAKGTVGPNLDAVKPSRELVVDRVTNGQGVMPSFKGKLSPQQIEEVAGYVSSVAGK
;
A
#
# COMPACT_ATOMS: atom_id res chain seq x y z
N MET A 1 -29.28 6.50 7.60
CA MET A 1 -27.99 6.19 8.28
C MET A 1 -27.46 7.48 8.86
N LEU A 2 -27.44 7.60 10.20
CA LEU A 2 -26.81 8.73 10.86
C LEU A 2 -25.31 8.76 10.45
N PRO A 3 -24.77 9.87 9.98
CA PRO A 3 -23.34 10.01 9.84
C PRO A 3 -22.76 10.00 11.25
N LEU A 4 -21.98 8.99 11.59
CA LEU A 4 -21.07 9.02 12.74
C LEU A 4 -20.01 10.11 12.41
N ALA A 5 -20.34 11.36 12.70
CA ALA A 5 -19.39 12.46 12.62
C ALA A 5 -18.44 12.33 13.81
N LEU A 6 -17.38 11.52 13.63
CA LEU A 6 -16.28 11.49 14.58
C LEU A 6 -15.65 12.89 14.64
N SER A 7 -15.35 13.38 15.84
CA SER A 7 -14.61 14.62 15.99
C SER A 7 -13.23 14.48 15.33
N SER A 8 -12.65 15.59 14.86
CA SER A 8 -11.29 15.58 14.28
C SER A 8 -10.28 14.98 15.26
N TYR A 9 -10.37 15.33 16.54
CA TYR A 9 -9.54 14.79 17.61
C TYR A 9 -9.66 13.25 17.72
N THR A 10 -10.87 12.70 17.68
CA THR A 10 -11.08 11.25 17.73
C THR A 10 -10.51 10.57 16.48
N THR A 11 -10.71 11.16 15.31
CA THR A 11 -10.16 10.63 14.05
C THR A 11 -8.64 10.63 14.05
N ASP A 12 -8.00 11.68 14.55
CA ASP A 12 -6.54 11.78 14.62
C ASP A 12 -5.94 10.74 15.57
N TRP A 13 -6.58 10.48 16.73
CA TRP A 13 -6.16 9.43 17.64
C TRP A 13 -6.35 8.04 17.06
N LEU A 14 -7.47 7.78 16.39
CA LEU A 14 -7.72 6.50 15.71
C LEU A 14 -6.72 6.28 14.58
N ASP A 15 -6.44 7.31 13.78
CA ASP A 15 -5.40 7.22 12.74
C ASP A 15 -4.04 6.89 13.35
N LEU A 16 -3.62 7.61 14.39
CA LEU A 16 -2.34 7.37 15.05
C LEU A 16 -2.22 5.94 15.58
N LEU A 17 -3.17 5.49 16.39
CA LEU A 17 -3.08 4.21 17.09
C LEU A 17 -3.23 3.03 16.12
N VAL A 18 -4.18 3.10 15.20
CA VAL A 18 -4.40 2.01 14.23
C VAL A 18 -3.26 1.97 13.20
N ARG A 19 -2.72 3.12 12.80
CA ARG A 19 -1.54 3.18 11.92
C ARG A 19 -0.31 2.62 12.60
N TRP A 20 -0.10 2.93 13.87
CA TRP A 20 1.01 2.38 14.64
C TRP A 20 0.92 0.86 14.73
N LEU A 21 -0.25 0.33 15.08
CA LEU A 21 -0.51 -1.12 15.08
C LEU A 21 -0.28 -1.73 13.70
N HIS A 22 -0.78 -1.08 12.63
CA HIS A 22 -0.63 -1.55 11.25
C HIS A 22 0.84 -1.64 10.82
N VAL A 23 1.63 -0.63 11.15
CA VAL A 23 3.07 -0.61 10.82
C VAL A 23 3.80 -1.72 11.56
N ILE A 24 3.56 -1.90 12.88
CA ILE A 24 4.21 -2.95 13.68
C ILE A 24 3.85 -4.34 13.13
N ALA A 25 2.56 -4.60 12.92
CA ALA A 25 2.09 -5.88 12.39
C ALA A 25 2.64 -6.13 10.98
N GLY A 26 2.67 -5.10 10.13
CA GLY A 26 3.24 -5.16 8.78
C GLY A 26 4.73 -5.49 8.78
N ILE A 27 5.51 -4.87 9.66
CA ILE A 27 6.94 -5.17 9.82
C ILE A 27 7.12 -6.64 10.24
N ALA A 28 6.35 -7.11 11.21
CA ALA A 28 6.42 -8.49 11.68
C ALA A 28 6.06 -9.49 10.56
N TRP A 29 5.00 -9.21 9.78
CA TRP A 29 4.61 -10.06 8.66
C TRP A 29 5.62 -10.06 7.53
N ILE A 30 6.15 -8.88 7.15
CA ILE A 30 7.20 -8.76 6.14
C ILE A 30 8.46 -9.52 6.58
N GLY A 31 8.87 -9.33 7.83
CA GLY A 31 10.04 -9.98 8.41
C GLY A 31 9.91 -11.51 8.37
N SER A 32 8.81 -12.07 8.86
CA SER A 32 8.56 -13.51 8.84
C SER A 32 8.49 -14.07 7.40
N SER A 33 7.81 -13.36 6.49
CA SER A 33 7.73 -13.76 5.08
C SER A 33 9.10 -13.80 4.40
N PHE A 34 9.93 -12.79 4.63
CA PHE A 34 11.27 -12.74 4.05
C PHE A 34 12.19 -13.79 4.64
N TYR A 35 12.12 -14.00 5.96
CA TYR A 35 12.88 -15.01 6.66
C TYR A 35 12.57 -16.42 6.14
N PHE A 36 11.30 -16.82 6.11
CA PHE A 36 10.95 -18.18 5.68
C PHE A 36 11.22 -18.44 4.20
N ILE A 37 11.09 -17.45 3.33
CA ILE A 37 11.48 -17.63 1.91
C ILE A 37 13.01 -17.68 1.77
N ALA A 38 13.75 -16.88 2.53
CA ALA A 38 15.21 -16.96 2.53
C ALA A 38 15.68 -18.32 3.05
N LEU A 39 15.12 -18.78 4.16
CA LEU A 39 15.39 -20.10 4.73
C LEU A 39 15.09 -21.22 3.72
N ASP A 40 13.90 -21.22 3.11
CA ASP A 40 13.51 -22.23 2.10
C ASP A 40 14.49 -22.29 0.92
N ASN A 41 15.01 -21.13 0.51
CA ASN A 41 15.96 -21.02 -0.59
C ASN A 41 17.40 -21.40 -0.19
N HIS A 42 17.72 -21.40 1.11
CA HIS A 42 19.05 -21.73 1.66
C HIS A 42 19.20 -23.21 2.08
N LEU A 43 18.10 -23.97 2.03
CA LEU A 43 18.14 -25.36 2.44
C LEU A 43 19.07 -26.19 1.54
N HIS A 44 19.97 -26.93 2.17
CA HIS A 44 20.80 -27.93 1.54
C HIS A 44 20.24 -29.34 1.77
N LEU A 45 20.69 -30.32 0.97
CA LEU A 45 20.38 -31.71 1.26
C LEU A 45 20.98 -32.11 2.60
N PRO A 46 20.28 -32.93 3.41
CA PRO A 46 20.81 -33.40 4.68
C PRO A 46 22.17 -34.07 4.51
N GLU A 47 23.15 -33.69 5.32
CA GLU A 47 24.48 -34.33 5.30
C GLU A 47 24.44 -35.73 5.84
N GLN A 48 23.54 -36.01 6.79
CA GLN A 48 23.39 -37.33 7.41
C GLN A 48 22.36 -38.20 6.64
N ALA A 49 22.77 -39.38 6.22
CA ALA A 49 21.91 -40.32 5.52
C ALA A 49 20.66 -40.73 6.33
N ARG A 50 20.77 -40.73 7.68
CA ARG A 50 19.66 -40.97 8.60
C ARG A 50 18.53 -39.91 8.40
N ASP A 51 18.87 -38.63 8.32
CA ASP A 51 17.92 -37.56 8.20
C ASP A 51 17.15 -37.60 6.88
N ALA A 52 17.83 -38.00 5.79
CA ALA A 52 17.16 -38.27 4.52
C ALA A 52 16.15 -39.42 4.61
N GLY A 53 16.45 -40.44 5.39
CA GLY A 53 15.56 -41.59 5.66
C GLY A 53 14.35 -41.22 6.53
N GLU A 54 14.45 -40.19 7.39
CA GLU A 54 13.36 -39.70 8.23
C GLU A 54 12.41 -38.70 7.49
N GLY A 55 12.58 -38.51 6.18
CA GLY A 55 11.72 -37.67 5.36
C GLY A 55 12.11 -36.19 5.39
N ILE A 56 13.30 -35.82 5.88
CA ILE A 56 13.85 -34.49 5.84
C ILE A 56 14.17 -34.13 4.38
N GLY A 57 13.67 -33.00 3.94
CA GLY A 57 13.84 -32.48 2.58
C GLY A 57 14.95 -31.46 2.43
N GLY A 58 15.45 -30.93 3.55
CA GLY A 58 16.54 -29.99 3.58
C GLY A 58 16.87 -29.53 4.99
N GLU A 59 18.09 -29.03 5.16
CA GLU A 59 18.57 -28.47 6.41
C GLU A 59 19.32 -27.15 6.18
N ALA A 60 19.37 -26.30 7.18
CA ALA A 60 20.16 -25.09 7.19
C ALA A 60 20.72 -24.83 8.59
N TRP A 61 21.93 -24.29 8.63
CA TRP A 61 22.54 -23.76 9.83
C TRP A 61 22.47 -22.25 9.84
N GLU A 62 22.04 -21.67 10.93
CA GLU A 62 21.88 -20.25 11.11
C GLU A 62 22.59 -19.78 12.39
N ILE A 63 23.05 -18.54 12.42
CA ILE A 63 23.61 -17.91 13.60
C ILE A 63 22.85 -16.61 13.88
N HIS A 64 22.30 -16.50 15.09
CA HIS A 64 21.63 -15.28 15.54
C HIS A 64 21.60 -15.22 17.07
N GLY A 65 21.65 -13.99 17.64
CA GLY A 65 21.50 -13.78 19.08
C GLY A 65 22.55 -14.50 19.94
N GLY A 66 23.72 -14.78 19.39
CA GLY A 66 24.83 -15.45 20.10
C GLY A 66 24.77 -16.98 20.11
N GLY A 67 23.89 -17.60 19.34
CA GLY A 67 23.73 -19.04 19.24
C GLY A 67 23.63 -19.56 17.81
N PHE A 68 23.89 -20.85 17.62
CA PHE A 68 23.68 -21.58 16.38
C PHE A 68 22.31 -22.24 16.41
N TYR A 69 21.62 -22.20 15.27
CA TYR A 69 20.34 -22.86 15.04
C TYR A 69 20.51 -23.87 13.92
N HIS A 70 20.06 -25.09 14.16
CA HIS A 70 19.98 -26.14 13.13
C HIS A 70 18.50 -26.33 12.77
N VAL A 71 18.13 -25.95 11.56
CA VAL A 71 16.75 -26.00 11.07
C VAL A 71 16.61 -27.17 10.11
N LEU A 72 15.68 -28.07 10.40
CA LEU A 72 15.33 -29.21 9.55
C LEU A 72 13.94 -28.98 8.95
N LYS A 73 13.82 -29.10 7.63
CA LYS A 73 12.54 -29.02 6.94
C LYS A 73 12.15 -30.37 6.37
N TYR A 74 10.99 -30.86 6.77
CA TYR A 74 10.43 -32.10 6.24
C TYR A 74 9.81 -31.88 4.86
N LYS A 75 9.90 -32.88 3.98
CA LYS A 75 9.30 -32.85 2.63
C LYS A 75 7.79 -32.62 2.68
N VAL A 76 7.11 -33.28 3.61
CA VAL A 76 5.66 -33.17 3.85
C VAL A 76 5.38 -32.90 5.32
N ALA A 77 5.73 -33.84 6.21
CA ALA A 77 5.51 -33.75 7.65
C ALA A 77 6.50 -34.62 8.42
N PRO A 78 6.79 -34.30 9.71
CA PRO A 78 7.66 -35.12 10.55
C PRO A 78 7.00 -36.46 10.89
N PRO A 79 7.77 -37.52 11.22
CA PRO A 79 7.22 -38.78 11.67
C PRO A 79 6.27 -38.63 12.87
N LYS A 80 6.66 -37.80 13.84
CA LYS A 80 5.85 -37.41 15.00
C LYS A 80 5.74 -35.91 15.09
N LEU A 81 4.51 -35.39 15.29
CA LEU A 81 4.29 -33.97 15.48
C LEU A 81 4.87 -33.50 16.82
N PRO A 82 5.71 -32.46 16.83
CA PRO A 82 6.13 -31.81 18.07
C PRO A 82 5.00 -30.96 18.65
N GLU A 83 4.96 -30.78 19.95
CA GLU A 83 4.07 -29.85 20.65
C GLU A 83 4.90 -29.01 21.61
N PRO A 84 4.69 -27.66 21.68
CA PRO A 84 3.74 -26.88 20.87
C PRO A 84 4.24 -26.54 19.48
N LEU A 85 3.30 -26.31 18.53
CA LEU A 85 3.60 -25.75 17.20
C LEU A 85 3.40 -24.23 17.22
N LEU A 86 4.39 -23.48 16.74
CA LEU A 86 4.28 -22.02 16.57
C LEU A 86 3.63 -21.71 15.22
N TRP A 87 2.62 -20.84 15.21
CA TRP A 87 1.84 -20.49 14.02
C TRP A 87 2.06 -19.03 13.64
N PHE A 88 2.60 -18.80 12.46
CA PHE A 88 2.80 -17.46 11.86
C PHE A 88 1.57 -17.07 11.04
N LYS A 89 0.53 -16.58 11.67
CA LYS A 89 -0.72 -16.14 11.03
C LYS A 89 -1.25 -14.81 11.54
N TRP A 90 -1.01 -14.52 12.82
CA TRP A 90 -1.55 -13.32 13.45
C TRP A 90 -0.94 -12.05 12.91
N GLU A 91 0.30 -12.10 12.47
CA GLU A 91 1.00 -10.99 11.82
C GLU A 91 0.24 -10.55 10.55
N ALA A 92 -0.13 -11.50 9.70
CA ALA A 92 -0.90 -11.25 8.49
C ALA A 92 -2.32 -10.77 8.80
N TYR A 93 -3.00 -11.41 9.75
CA TYR A 93 -4.38 -11.06 10.12
C TYR A 93 -4.45 -9.68 10.75
N THR A 94 -3.57 -9.37 11.71
CA THR A 94 -3.53 -8.06 12.35
C THR A 94 -3.17 -6.96 11.36
N THR A 95 -2.24 -7.23 10.42
CA THR A 95 -1.90 -6.28 9.36
C THR A 95 -3.12 -5.96 8.51
N TRP A 96 -3.85 -6.97 8.04
CA TRP A 96 -5.03 -6.72 7.21
C TRP A 96 -6.16 -6.04 7.97
N LEU A 97 -6.47 -6.49 9.20
CA LEU A 97 -7.54 -5.91 10.02
C LEU A 97 -7.26 -4.44 10.33
N SER A 98 -6.04 -4.10 10.74
CA SER A 98 -5.64 -2.72 11.02
C SER A 98 -5.58 -1.87 9.75
N GLY A 99 -5.11 -2.42 8.62
CA GLY A 99 -5.11 -1.73 7.32
C GLY A 99 -6.53 -1.45 6.81
N PHE A 100 -7.45 -2.39 6.97
CA PHE A 100 -8.86 -2.20 6.60
C PHE A 100 -9.55 -1.18 7.53
N ALA A 101 -9.23 -1.20 8.83
CA ALA A 101 -9.71 -0.18 9.77
C ALA A 101 -9.21 1.22 9.37
N LEU A 102 -7.94 1.38 8.97
CA LEU A 102 -7.41 2.64 8.43
C LEU A 102 -8.14 3.08 7.16
N LEU A 103 -8.44 2.14 6.27
CA LEU A 103 -9.19 2.43 5.04
C LEU A 103 -10.59 2.96 5.37
N ILE A 104 -11.27 2.37 6.37
CA ILE A 104 -12.56 2.85 6.85
C ILE A 104 -12.43 4.25 7.44
N VAL A 105 -11.56 4.45 8.43
CA VAL A 105 -11.43 5.72 9.17
C VAL A 105 -11.02 6.86 8.26
N LEU A 106 -10.02 6.65 7.39
CA LEU A 106 -9.44 7.72 6.59
C LEU A 106 -10.16 7.96 5.26
N TYR A 107 -10.67 6.88 4.63
CA TYR A 107 -11.21 6.99 3.28
C TYR A 107 -12.72 6.78 3.22
N TYR A 108 -13.32 5.85 3.96
CA TYR A 108 -14.75 5.57 3.82
C TYR A 108 -15.61 6.53 4.64
N VAL A 109 -15.21 6.86 5.88
CA VAL A 109 -15.89 7.86 6.70
C VAL A 109 -15.83 9.24 6.05
N HIS A 110 -14.70 9.56 5.41
CA HIS A 110 -14.46 10.84 4.75
C HIS A 110 -14.38 10.69 3.21
N ALA A 111 -15.23 9.82 2.63
CA ALA A 111 -15.13 9.46 1.21
C ALA A 111 -15.24 10.67 0.28
N GLY A 112 -16.10 11.62 0.59
CA GLY A 112 -16.27 12.84 -0.23
C GLY A 112 -15.03 13.71 -0.35
N SER A 113 -14.10 13.66 0.61
CA SER A 113 -12.89 14.47 0.62
C SER A 113 -11.60 13.69 0.32
N ASN A 114 -11.57 12.40 0.64
CA ASN A 114 -10.34 11.62 0.58
C ASN A 114 -10.35 10.54 -0.51
N LEU A 115 -11.54 10.04 -0.90
CA LEU A 115 -11.68 8.98 -1.89
C LEU A 115 -12.16 9.53 -3.24
N VAL A 116 -13.13 10.46 -3.21
CA VAL A 116 -13.74 11.05 -4.41
C VAL A 116 -13.00 12.31 -4.86
N ASP A 117 -12.76 12.42 -6.15
CA ASP A 117 -12.42 13.66 -6.84
C ASP A 117 -13.34 13.80 -8.06
N ARG A 118 -14.29 14.73 -8.01
CA ARG A 118 -15.26 14.95 -9.10
C ARG A 118 -14.65 15.44 -10.40
N SER A 119 -13.41 15.91 -10.37
CA SER A 119 -12.67 16.22 -11.59
C SER A 119 -12.14 14.97 -12.31
N VAL A 120 -12.05 13.84 -11.59
CA VAL A 120 -11.65 12.54 -12.12
C VAL A 120 -12.89 11.74 -12.53
N ALA A 121 -13.86 11.60 -11.61
CA ALA A 121 -15.12 10.90 -11.86
C ALA A 121 -16.24 11.47 -10.99
N ASP A 122 -17.44 11.65 -11.57
CA ASP A 122 -18.61 12.13 -10.81
C ASP A 122 -19.27 10.96 -10.06
N LEU A 123 -18.65 10.57 -8.94
CA LEU A 123 -19.11 9.52 -8.06
C LEU A 123 -19.68 10.10 -6.76
N SER A 124 -20.78 9.53 -6.29
CA SER A 124 -21.18 9.72 -4.91
C SER A 124 -20.25 8.97 -3.95
N SER A 125 -20.17 9.41 -2.68
CA SER A 125 -19.39 8.74 -1.65
C SER A 125 -19.70 7.25 -1.50
N GLY A 126 -21.01 6.89 -1.56
CA GLY A 126 -21.45 5.50 -1.48
C GLY A 126 -21.00 4.65 -2.67
N GLN A 127 -21.09 5.19 -3.90
CA GLN A 127 -20.58 4.51 -5.10
C GLN A 127 -19.07 4.29 -5.03
N ALA A 128 -18.32 5.30 -4.62
CA ALA A 128 -16.87 5.19 -4.51
C ALA A 128 -16.47 4.13 -3.47
N VAL A 129 -17.13 4.06 -2.33
CA VAL A 129 -16.89 3.02 -1.31
C VAL A 129 -17.26 1.64 -1.85
N LEU A 130 -18.40 1.49 -2.54
CA LEU A 130 -18.81 0.21 -3.13
C LEU A 130 -17.82 -0.29 -4.18
N ILE A 131 -17.36 0.59 -5.07
CA ILE A 131 -16.33 0.28 -6.07
C ILE A 131 -15.02 -0.12 -5.39
N SER A 132 -14.61 0.61 -4.35
CA SER A 132 -13.42 0.30 -3.56
C SER A 132 -13.48 -1.11 -2.95
N VAL A 133 -14.56 -1.44 -2.25
CA VAL A 133 -14.77 -2.79 -1.68
C VAL A 133 -14.83 -3.84 -2.79
N GLY A 134 -15.53 -3.54 -3.89
CA GLY A 134 -15.58 -4.40 -5.07
C GLY A 134 -14.22 -4.70 -5.67
N LEU A 135 -13.31 -3.71 -5.70
CA LEU A 135 -11.94 -3.88 -6.17
C LEU A 135 -11.15 -4.83 -5.25
N LEU A 136 -11.27 -4.69 -3.93
CA LEU A 136 -10.59 -5.56 -2.97
C LEU A 136 -11.05 -7.01 -3.11
N VAL A 137 -12.35 -7.23 -3.08
CA VAL A 137 -12.96 -8.57 -3.12
C VAL A 137 -12.79 -9.20 -4.51
N GLY A 138 -13.14 -8.45 -5.56
CA GLY A 138 -13.06 -8.93 -6.94
C GLY A 138 -11.62 -9.21 -7.37
N GLY A 139 -10.67 -8.37 -6.95
CA GLY A 139 -9.24 -8.58 -7.20
C GLY A 139 -8.75 -9.90 -6.61
N TRP A 140 -9.11 -10.21 -5.37
CA TRP A 140 -8.76 -11.48 -4.76
C TRP A 140 -9.43 -12.69 -5.42
N ILE A 141 -10.73 -12.61 -5.71
CA ILE A 141 -11.44 -13.72 -6.37
C ILE A 141 -10.83 -14.03 -7.74
N LEU A 142 -10.60 -12.98 -8.56
CA LEU A 142 -9.98 -13.14 -9.88
C LEU A 142 -8.60 -13.76 -9.78
N TYR A 143 -7.76 -13.26 -8.86
CA TYR A 143 -6.44 -13.81 -8.60
C TYR A 143 -6.50 -15.28 -8.14
N ASP A 144 -7.41 -15.64 -7.23
CA ASP A 144 -7.54 -17.01 -6.73
C ASP A 144 -7.96 -17.98 -7.85
N VAL A 145 -8.90 -17.56 -8.69
CA VAL A 145 -9.31 -18.33 -9.88
C VAL A 145 -8.12 -18.54 -10.83
N LEU A 146 -7.35 -17.49 -11.12
CA LEU A 146 -6.16 -17.61 -11.99
C LEU A 146 -5.11 -18.57 -11.40
N CYS A 147 -4.88 -18.54 -10.10
CA CYS A 147 -3.95 -19.48 -9.48
C CYS A 147 -4.44 -20.94 -9.56
N ARG A 148 -5.76 -21.15 -9.49
CA ARG A 148 -6.36 -22.51 -9.61
C ARG A 148 -6.44 -23.04 -11.03
N THR A 149 -6.35 -22.17 -12.03
CA THR A 149 -6.49 -22.49 -13.46
C THR A 149 -5.17 -22.33 -14.21
N VAL A 150 -4.76 -21.07 -14.43
CA VAL A 150 -3.54 -20.72 -15.19
C VAL A 150 -2.29 -21.18 -14.42
N GLY A 151 -2.26 -20.99 -13.11
CA GLY A 151 -1.11 -21.32 -12.25
C GLY A 151 -0.79 -22.81 -12.17
N GLN A 152 -1.72 -23.68 -12.54
CA GLN A 152 -1.45 -25.12 -12.67
C GLN A 152 -0.73 -25.48 -13.97
N ARG A 153 -0.72 -24.57 -14.95
CA ARG A 153 -0.13 -24.81 -16.27
C ARG A 153 1.21 -24.09 -16.44
N SER A 154 1.30 -22.85 -15.96
CA SER A 154 2.51 -22.02 -16.12
C SER A 154 2.58 -20.91 -15.10
N GLU A 155 3.64 -20.90 -14.32
CA GLU A 155 3.96 -19.79 -13.37
C GLU A 155 4.23 -18.48 -14.10
N LEU A 156 4.84 -18.52 -15.29
CA LEU A 156 5.11 -17.31 -16.08
C LEU A 156 3.80 -16.67 -16.57
N LEU A 157 2.88 -17.48 -17.11
CA LEU A 157 1.57 -16.97 -17.54
C LEU A 157 0.77 -16.41 -16.36
N LEU A 158 0.86 -17.05 -15.19
CA LEU A 158 0.24 -16.56 -13.98
C LEU A 158 0.86 -15.23 -13.52
N ALA A 159 2.18 -15.10 -13.54
CA ALA A 159 2.86 -13.85 -13.20
C ALA A 159 2.44 -12.70 -14.13
N VAL A 160 2.34 -12.95 -15.43
CA VAL A 160 1.84 -11.98 -16.42
C VAL A 160 0.37 -11.62 -16.14
N ALA A 161 -0.47 -12.60 -15.80
CA ALA A 161 -1.86 -12.36 -15.46
C ALA A 161 -2.02 -11.51 -14.18
N ILE A 162 -1.21 -11.78 -13.14
CA ILE A 162 -1.17 -10.98 -11.89
C ILE A 162 -0.73 -9.54 -12.19
N LEU A 163 0.30 -9.37 -13.03
CA LEU A 163 0.71 -8.05 -13.50
C LEU A 163 -0.43 -7.36 -14.25
N GLY A 164 -1.16 -8.09 -15.09
CA GLY A 164 -2.34 -7.58 -15.80
C GLY A 164 -3.42 -7.06 -14.85
N ILE A 165 -3.71 -7.81 -13.76
CA ILE A 165 -4.64 -7.35 -12.69
C ILE A 165 -4.12 -6.05 -12.07
N ALA A 166 -2.84 -5.98 -11.71
CA ALA A 166 -2.25 -4.79 -11.10
C ALA A 166 -2.30 -3.57 -12.03
N VAL A 167 -2.02 -3.76 -13.33
CA VAL A 167 -2.11 -2.71 -14.36
C VAL A 167 -3.56 -2.23 -14.53
N ALA A 168 -4.51 -3.15 -14.65
CA ALA A 168 -5.93 -2.82 -14.79
C ALA A 168 -6.45 -2.08 -13.54
N ALA A 169 -6.06 -2.51 -12.34
CA ALA A 169 -6.40 -1.85 -11.09
C ALA A 169 -5.77 -0.46 -11.00
N ALA A 170 -4.50 -0.29 -11.37
CA ALA A 170 -3.82 1.00 -11.37
C ALA A 170 -4.47 1.99 -12.34
N TYR A 171 -4.75 1.55 -13.57
CA TYR A 171 -5.44 2.38 -14.55
C TYR A 171 -6.87 2.70 -14.12
N GLY A 172 -7.67 1.70 -13.75
CA GLY A 172 -9.06 1.88 -13.33
C GLY A 172 -9.17 2.78 -12.09
N SER A 173 -8.34 2.55 -11.06
CA SER A 173 -8.32 3.38 -9.87
C SER A 173 -7.95 4.83 -10.17
N SER A 174 -7.02 5.08 -11.10
CA SER A 174 -6.64 6.44 -11.52
C SER A 174 -7.75 7.19 -12.27
N ARG A 175 -8.78 6.48 -12.76
CA ARG A 175 -9.93 7.04 -13.46
C ARG A 175 -11.17 7.17 -12.58
N LEU A 176 -11.14 6.61 -11.37
CA LEU A 176 -12.31 6.55 -10.50
C LEU A 176 -12.11 7.30 -9.19
N PHE A 177 -10.88 7.35 -8.67
CA PHE A 177 -10.59 7.88 -7.34
C PHE A 177 -9.68 9.09 -7.39
N ALA A 178 -9.68 9.86 -6.31
CA ALA A 178 -8.69 10.90 -6.10
C ALA A 178 -7.25 10.34 -6.25
N PRO A 179 -6.30 11.09 -6.82
CA PRO A 179 -4.98 10.57 -7.20
C PRO A 179 -4.24 9.83 -6.08
N ARG A 180 -4.27 10.37 -4.86
CA ARG A 180 -3.68 9.74 -3.68
C ARG A 180 -4.41 8.45 -3.30
N ALA A 181 -5.74 8.45 -3.34
CA ALA A 181 -6.56 7.29 -3.05
C ALA A 181 -6.35 6.16 -4.07
N ALA A 182 -6.17 6.49 -5.36
CA ALA A 182 -5.94 5.52 -6.42
C ALA A 182 -4.74 4.62 -6.14
N TYR A 183 -3.63 5.16 -5.68
CA TYR A 183 -2.44 4.39 -5.30
C TYR A 183 -2.71 3.47 -4.12
N LEU A 184 -3.36 4.02 -3.09
CA LEU A 184 -3.69 3.24 -1.90
C LEU A 184 -4.68 2.12 -2.20
N GLN A 185 -5.64 2.33 -3.10
CA GLN A 185 -6.61 1.30 -3.50
C GLN A 185 -5.93 0.09 -4.16
N VAL A 186 -4.95 0.33 -5.02
CA VAL A 186 -4.16 -0.77 -5.62
C VAL A 186 -3.39 -1.52 -4.53
N GLY A 187 -2.73 -0.80 -3.62
CA GLY A 187 -2.03 -1.43 -2.49
C GLY A 187 -2.95 -2.21 -1.56
N SER A 188 -4.13 -1.67 -1.27
CA SER A 188 -5.14 -2.33 -0.44
C SER A 188 -5.69 -3.60 -1.11
N MET A 189 -5.89 -3.57 -2.44
CA MET A 189 -6.27 -4.76 -3.21
C MET A 189 -5.18 -5.84 -3.14
N LEU A 190 -3.93 -5.49 -3.43
CA LEU A 190 -2.81 -6.44 -3.37
C LEU A 190 -2.60 -6.96 -1.95
N GLY A 191 -2.65 -6.11 -0.93
CA GLY A 191 -2.57 -6.50 0.48
C GLY A 191 -3.72 -7.43 0.91
N THR A 192 -4.94 -7.19 0.39
CA THR A 192 -6.08 -8.09 0.59
C THR A 192 -5.84 -9.45 -0.08
N MET A 193 -5.31 -9.48 -1.31
CA MET A 193 -4.93 -10.72 -1.97
C MET A 193 -3.90 -11.51 -1.14
N MET A 194 -2.89 -10.81 -0.61
CA MET A 194 -1.85 -11.42 0.22
C MET A 194 -2.41 -12.00 1.54
N ALA A 195 -3.24 -11.25 2.25
CA ALA A 195 -3.85 -11.69 3.51
C ALA A 195 -4.88 -12.82 3.28
N ALA A 196 -5.67 -12.73 2.23
CA ALA A 196 -6.62 -13.77 1.83
C ALA A 196 -5.91 -15.07 1.44
N ASN A 197 -4.72 -15.00 0.83
CA ASN A 197 -3.87 -16.18 0.62
C ASN A 197 -3.52 -16.87 1.95
N VAL A 198 -3.16 -16.09 2.98
CA VAL A 198 -2.86 -16.65 4.30
C VAL A 198 -4.11 -17.28 4.90
N PHE A 199 -5.23 -16.55 4.89
CA PHE A 199 -6.47 -16.96 5.56
C PHE A 199 -7.15 -18.15 4.87
N PHE A 200 -7.29 -18.13 3.53
CA PHE A 200 -8.10 -19.11 2.79
C PHE A 200 -7.30 -20.26 2.18
N VAL A 201 -5.97 -20.13 2.04
CA VAL A 201 -5.15 -21.13 1.37
C VAL A 201 -4.03 -21.67 2.26
N ILE A 202 -3.17 -20.79 2.79
CA ILE A 202 -1.95 -21.22 3.50
C ILE A 202 -2.31 -21.87 4.83
N ILE A 203 -3.08 -21.20 5.68
CA ILE A 203 -3.42 -21.72 7.01
C ILE A 203 -4.33 -22.96 6.94
N PRO A 204 -5.36 -23.01 6.07
CA PRO A 204 -6.12 -24.27 5.87
C PRO A 204 -5.26 -25.45 5.42
N ALA A 205 -4.29 -25.23 4.52
CA ALA A 205 -3.35 -26.27 4.10
C ALA A 205 -2.49 -26.76 5.28
N HIS A 206 -1.97 -25.86 6.12
CA HIS A 206 -1.21 -26.23 7.31
C HIS A 206 -2.08 -27.01 8.32
N TRP A 207 -3.35 -26.62 8.50
CA TRP A 207 -4.29 -27.38 9.33
C TRP A 207 -4.52 -28.78 8.79
N GLU A 208 -4.58 -28.99 7.47
CA GLU A 208 -4.73 -30.32 6.89
C GLU A 208 -3.50 -31.20 7.19
N LEU A 209 -2.28 -30.65 7.04
CA LEU A 209 -1.06 -31.37 7.41
C LEU A 209 -1.09 -31.85 8.88
N VAL A 210 -1.46 -30.95 9.80
CA VAL A 210 -1.54 -31.25 11.23
C VAL A 210 -2.63 -32.28 11.54
N ARG A 211 -3.84 -32.13 10.96
CA ARG A 211 -4.95 -33.05 11.18
C ARG A 211 -4.65 -34.45 10.64
N ALA A 212 -4.06 -34.54 9.45
CA ALA A 212 -3.69 -35.82 8.87
C ALA A 212 -2.72 -36.60 9.78
N LYS A 213 -1.66 -35.90 10.25
CA LYS A 213 -0.68 -36.56 11.17
C LYS A 213 -1.31 -36.94 12.52
N LYS A 214 -2.16 -36.10 13.10
CA LYS A 214 -2.89 -36.42 14.35
C LYS A 214 -3.82 -37.64 14.18
N ALA A 215 -4.35 -37.83 12.98
CA ALA A 215 -5.20 -38.97 12.63
C ALA A 215 -4.40 -40.23 12.21
N GLY A 216 -3.07 -40.20 12.29
CA GLY A 216 -2.21 -41.33 11.86
C GLY A 216 -2.14 -41.52 10.35
N ARG A 217 -2.62 -40.57 9.54
CA ARG A 217 -2.54 -40.63 8.06
C ARG A 217 -1.33 -39.84 7.58
N GLU A 218 -0.78 -40.25 6.46
CA GLU A 218 0.15 -39.35 5.75
C GLU A 218 -0.60 -38.21 5.06
N PRO A 219 -0.12 -36.94 5.21
CA PRO A 219 -0.74 -35.81 4.56
C PRO A 219 -0.53 -35.81 3.05
N GLU A 220 -1.53 -35.32 2.31
CA GLU A 220 -1.38 -35.07 0.88
C GLU A 220 -0.45 -33.89 0.61
N PRO A 221 0.49 -34.00 -0.36
CA PRO A 221 1.43 -32.92 -0.68
C PRO A 221 0.78 -31.70 -1.33
N LEU A 222 -0.30 -31.88 -2.11
CA LEU A 222 -0.88 -30.83 -2.96
C LEU A 222 -1.33 -29.57 -2.22
N PRO A 223 -1.99 -29.64 -1.04
CA PRO A 223 -2.31 -28.44 -0.26
C PRO A 223 -1.07 -27.65 0.14
N GLY A 224 0.01 -28.33 0.56
CA GLY A 224 1.28 -27.72 0.91
C GLY A 224 1.96 -27.02 -0.28
N LEU A 225 1.95 -27.63 -1.46
CA LEU A 225 2.49 -27.04 -2.69
C LEU A 225 1.73 -25.76 -3.08
N ARG A 226 0.39 -25.78 -2.99
CA ARG A 226 -0.44 -24.60 -3.23
C ARG A 226 -0.15 -23.50 -2.20
N ALA A 227 0.01 -23.84 -0.93
CA ALA A 227 0.38 -22.88 0.10
C ALA A 227 1.75 -22.25 -0.18
N LYS A 228 2.73 -23.04 -0.62
CA LYS A 228 4.06 -22.54 -1.02
C LYS A 228 3.97 -21.56 -2.19
N GLN A 229 3.23 -21.88 -3.26
CA GLN A 229 2.99 -20.98 -4.39
C GLN A 229 2.45 -19.62 -3.90
N ARG A 230 1.43 -19.64 -3.03
CA ARG A 230 0.85 -18.39 -2.49
C ARG A 230 1.83 -17.60 -1.62
N SER A 231 2.67 -18.28 -0.84
CA SER A 231 3.73 -17.64 -0.05
C SER A 231 4.77 -16.96 -0.94
N VAL A 232 5.15 -17.58 -2.05
CA VAL A 232 6.07 -16.98 -3.04
C VAL A 232 5.43 -15.74 -3.67
N HIS A 233 4.15 -15.79 -4.05
CA HIS A 233 3.45 -14.61 -4.57
C HIS A 233 3.40 -13.48 -3.54
N ASN A 234 3.06 -13.76 -2.29
CA ASN A 234 3.08 -12.77 -1.22
C ASN A 234 4.46 -12.13 -1.07
N ASN A 235 5.52 -12.92 -1.18
CA ASN A 235 6.89 -12.44 -1.11
C ASN A 235 7.21 -11.43 -2.24
N TYR A 236 6.82 -11.71 -3.49
CA TYR A 236 7.01 -10.79 -4.61
C TYR A 236 6.13 -9.54 -4.53
N LEU A 237 4.91 -9.65 -3.99
CA LEU A 237 3.98 -8.53 -3.84
C LEU A 237 4.34 -7.60 -2.67
N THR A 238 5.21 -8.01 -1.76
CA THR A 238 5.54 -7.24 -0.55
C THR A 238 6.08 -5.85 -0.86
N LEU A 239 7.15 -5.72 -1.69
CA LEU A 239 7.72 -4.41 -2.00
C LEU A 239 6.77 -3.52 -2.82
N PRO A 240 6.02 -4.02 -3.83
CA PRO A 240 4.91 -3.30 -4.43
C PRO A 240 3.91 -2.72 -3.42
N VAL A 241 3.43 -3.52 -2.48
CA VAL A 241 2.47 -3.06 -1.45
C VAL A 241 3.11 -2.03 -0.52
N VAL A 242 4.33 -2.26 -0.05
CA VAL A 242 5.05 -1.28 0.79
C VAL A 242 5.17 0.07 0.07
N PHE A 243 5.54 0.06 -1.23
CA PHE A 243 5.60 1.29 -2.00
C PHE A 243 4.26 2.03 -2.01
N THR A 244 3.13 1.33 -2.27
CA THR A 244 1.82 1.98 -2.29
C THR A 244 1.44 2.57 -0.92
N MET A 245 1.82 1.93 0.19
CA MET A 245 1.55 2.41 1.54
C MET A 245 2.33 3.68 1.88
N ILE A 246 3.59 3.78 1.46
CA ILE A 246 4.41 4.98 1.68
C ILE A 246 4.17 6.08 0.65
N SER A 247 3.56 5.77 -0.49
CA SER A 247 3.33 6.71 -1.61
C SER A 247 2.55 7.96 -1.22
N ASN A 248 1.73 7.88 -0.17
CA ASN A 248 0.98 9.00 0.39
C ASN A 248 1.86 10.21 0.77
N HIS A 249 3.15 9.97 1.03
CA HIS A 249 4.13 11.01 1.38
C HIS A 249 4.87 11.58 0.17
N PHE A 250 4.62 11.06 -1.05
CA PHE A 250 5.36 11.41 -2.28
C PHE A 250 4.44 11.89 -3.40
N PRO A 251 3.92 13.13 -3.30
CA PRO A 251 3.01 13.71 -4.31
C PRO A 251 3.57 13.74 -5.73
N ILE A 252 4.90 13.77 -5.87
CA ILE A 252 5.56 13.73 -7.18
C ILE A 252 5.19 12.51 -8.00
N THR A 253 4.73 11.43 -7.36
CA THR A 253 4.33 10.19 -8.04
C THR A 253 2.86 10.21 -8.46
N TYR A 254 1.94 10.33 -7.50
CA TYR A 254 0.50 10.26 -7.77
C TYR A 254 -0.10 11.56 -8.35
N GLY A 255 0.59 12.70 -8.19
CA GLY A 255 0.18 13.98 -8.78
C GLY A 255 0.52 14.14 -10.26
N HIS A 256 1.22 13.21 -10.87
CA HIS A 256 1.59 13.28 -12.29
C HIS A 256 0.44 12.83 -13.19
N SER A 257 0.31 13.41 -14.40
CA SER A 257 -0.75 13.09 -15.36
C SER A 257 -0.79 11.60 -15.79
N ARG A 258 0.36 10.92 -15.72
CA ARG A 258 0.51 9.48 -16.01
C ARG A 258 0.78 8.68 -14.74
N SER A 259 0.16 9.06 -13.62
CA SER A 259 0.41 8.46 -12.29
C SER A 259 0.28 6.95 -12.28
N TRP A 260 -0.70 6.37 -12.98
CA TRP A 260 -0.88 4.92 -13.05
C TRP A 260 0.32 4.17 -13.66
N LEU A 261 1.00 4.76 -14.69
CA LEU A 261 2.22 4.17 -15.26
C LEU A 261 3.39 4.22 -14.27
N ILE A 262 3.51 5.32 -13.52
CA ILE A 262 4.52 5.48 -12.48
C ILE A 262 4.30 4.43 -11.39
N LEU A 263 3.04 4.24 -10.97
CA LEU A 263 2.67 3.22 -9.99
C LEU A 263 3.08 1.83 -10.47
N VAL A 264 2.71 1.44 -11.70
CA VAL A 264 3.06 0.14 -12.28
C VAL A 264 4.56 -0.03 -12.39
N ALA A 265 5.30 0.98 -12.90
CA ALA A 265 6.74 0.91 -13.02
C ALA A 265 7.44 0.68 -11.66
N LEU A 266 7.04 1.42 -10.62
CA LEU A 266 7.62 1.28 -9.29
C LEU A 266 7.23 -0.03 -8.60
N MET A 267 6.03 -0.56 -8.85
CA MET A 267 5.65 -1.91 -8.39
C MET A 267 6.49 -3.00 -9.08
N VAL A 268 6.69 -2.90 -10.39
CA VAL A 268 7.56 -3.84 -11.13
C VAL A 268 9.00 -3.75 -10.64
N ILE A 269 9.54 -2.56 -10.43
CA ILE A 269 10.87 -2.37 -9.84
C ILE A 269 10.95 -3.01 -8.46
N GLY A 270 9.95 -2.84 -7.61
CA GLY A 270 9.89 -3.48 -6.29
C GLY A 270 9.94 -5.02 -6.38
N ALA A 271 9.11 -5.61 -7.24
CA ALA A 271 9.13 -7.06 -7.48
C ALA A 271 10.49 -7.54 -8.05
N TRP A 272 11.11 -6.73 -8.90
CA TRP A 272 12.42 -6.99 -9.50
C TRP A 272 13.54 -6.99 -8.46
N VAL A 273 13.54 -6.04 -7.54
CA VAL A 273 14.44 -6.01 -6.38
C VAL A 273 14.26 -7.28 -5.54
N ARG A 274 13.00 -7.70 -5.30
CA ARG A 274 12.75 -8.92 -4.54
C ARG A 274 13.29 -10.17 -5.26
N HIS A 275 13.21 -10.21 -6.58
CA HIS A 275 13.77 -11.29 -7.39
C HIS A 275 15.29 -11.43 -7.22
N PHE A 276 16.02 -10.32 -7.15
CA PHE A 276 17.45 -10.34 -6.85
C PHE A 276 17.78 -11.06 -5.54
N PHE A 277 17.06 -10.71 -4.46
CA PHE A 277 17.28 -11.34 -3.16
C PHE A 277 16.90 -12.83 -3.17
N ASN A 278 15.82 -13.20 -3.85
CA ASN A 278 15.41 -14.60 -3.96
C ASN A 278 16.47 -15.43 -4.72
N LEU A 279 17.03 -14.91 -5.81
CA LEU A 279 18.14 -15.56 -6.53
C LEU A 279 19.40 -15.67 -5.67
N ARG A 280 19.74 -14.60 -4.93
CA ARG A 280 20.91 -14.61 -4.05
C ARG A 280 20.82 -15.70 -2.98
N HIS A 281 19.64 -15.96 -2.44
CA HIS A 281 19.42 -17.01 -1.44
C HIS A 281 19.61 -18.43 -1.99
N VAL A 282 19.45 -18.65 -3.29
CA VAL A 282 19.80 -19.92 -3.95
C VAL A 282 21.22 -19.94 -4.54
N GLY A 283 22.08 -19.01 -4.10
CA GLY A 283 23.48 -18.96 -4.52
C GLY A 283 23.76 -18.24 -5.85
N VAL A 284 22.72 -17.69 -6.51
CA VAL A 284 22.88 -16.97 -7.79
C VAL A 284 22.95 -15.46 -7.54
N THR A 285 24.10 -14.84 -7.79
CA THR A 285 24.26 -13.39 -7.64
C THR A 285 24.18 -12.69 -9.01
N ALA A 286 22.96 -12.27 -9.35
CA ALA A 286 22.64 -11.61 -10.64
C ALA A 286 22.84 -10.07 -10.53
N TRP A 287 24.07 -9.57 -10.55
CA TRP A 287 24.40 -8.14 -10.39
C TRP A 287 23.76 -7.22 -11.44
N TRP A 288 23.36 -7.74 -12.58
CA TRP A 288 22.64 -6.96 -13.59
C TRP A 288 21.24 -6.51 -13.11
N ILE A 289 20.64 -7.18 -12.09
CA ILE A 289 19.35 -6.78 -11.52
C ILE A 289 19.45 -5.45 -10.74
N PRO A 290 20.38 -5.27 -9.78
CA PRO A 290 20.59 -3.96 -9.16
C PRO A 290 20.89 -2.84 -10.16
N VAL A 291 21.67 -3.12 -11.20
CA VAL A 291 21.99 -2.13 -12.26
C VAL A 291 20.72 -1.72 -13.02
N THR A 292 19.93 -2.69 -13.48
CA THR A 292 18.66 -2.41 -14.18
C THR A 292 17.63 -1.75 -13.27
N THR A 293 17.63 -2.08 -11.97
CA THR A 293 16.82 -1.40 -10.95
C THR A 293 17.18 0.09 -10.85
N ALA A 294 18.46 0.39 -10.70
CA ALA A 294 18.94 1.77 -10.62
C ALA A 294 18.60 2.56 -11.91
N ALA A 295 18.83 1.95 -13.07
CA ALA A 295 18.46 2.53 -14.36
C ALA A 295 16.94 2.79 -14.48
N GLY A 296 16.11 1.85 -14.03
CA GLY A 296 14.65 1.98 -14.02
C GLY A 296 14.18 3.12 -13.10
N ILE A 297 14.75 3.22 -11.90
CA ILE A 297 14.45 4.33 -10.97
C ILE A 297 14.87 5.67 -11.59
N ALA A 298 16.08 5.75 -12.15
CA ALA A 298 16.56 6.96 -12.82
C ALA A 298 15.66 7.37 -13.99
N LEU A 299 15.23 6.40 -14.81
CA LEU A 299 14.30 6.64 -15.91
C LEU A 299 12.97 7.20 -15.39
N VAL A 300 12.38 6.59 -14.37
CA VAL A 300 11.15 7.11 -13.76
C VAL A 300 11.36 8.52 -13.24
N ALA A 301 12.46 8.79 -12.52
CA ALA A 301 12.77 10.12 -11.98
C ALA A 301 12.92 11.18 -13.09
N VAL A 302 13.52 10.83 -14.23
CA VAL A 302 13.63 11.73 -15.38
C VAL A 302 12.26 11.98 -16.02
N LEU A 303 11.45 10.94 -16.19
CA LEU A 303 10.13 11.04 -16.84
C LEU A 303 9.11 11.82 -16.03
N ILE A 304 9.23 11.82 -14.69
CA ILE A 304 8.33 12.58 -13.79
C ILE A 304 8.89 13.95 -13.41
N ARG A 305 10.05 14.32 -13.94
CA ARG A 305 10.66 15.61 -13.64
C ARG A 305 9.66 16.74 -13.96
N PRO A 306 9.36 17.62 -12.99
CA PRO A 306 8.51 18.76 -13.26
C PRO A 306 9.09 19.57 -14.41
N ALA A 307 8.28 19.90 -15.42
CA ALA A 307 8.69 20.90 -16.40
C ALA A 307 9.06 22.17 -15.59
N SER A 308 10.22 22.74 -15.85
CA SER A 308 10.66 23.98 -15.20
C SER A 308 9.52 24.99 -15.37
N ALA A 309 8.82 25.30 -14.28
CA ALA A 309 7.83 26.35 -14.35
C ALA A 309 8.55 27.61 -14.81
N PRO A 310 8.05 28.34 -15.83
CA PRO A 310 8.58 29.65 -16.13
C PRO A 310 8.54 30.43 -14.83
N SER A 311 9.66 31.00 -14.41
CA SER A 311 9.75 31.86 -13.25
C SER A 311 8.83 33.06 -13.51
N VAL A 312 7.59 32.96 -13.06
CA VAL A 312 6.72 34.11 -12.97
C VAL A 312 7.34 34.93 -11.87
N GLY A 313 8.07 35.97 -12.27
CA GLY A 313 8.60 36.97 -11.35
C GLY A 313 7.44 37.53 -10.56
N VAL A 314 7.27 37.06 -9.33
CA VAL A 314 6.36 37.66 -8.37
C VAL A 314 7.05 38.92 -7.88
N THR A 315 6.81 40.02 -8.56
CA THR A 315 7.07 41.37 -7.99
C THR A 315 6.22 41.46 -6.72
N PRO A 316 6.79 41.81 -5.56
CA PRO A 316 6.01 42.01 -4.35
C PRO A 316 5.13 43.26 -4.55
N GLY A 317 3.89 43.04 -4.96
CA GLY A 317 2.88 44.12 -5.05
C GLY A 317 2.37 44.44 -3.65
N LYS A 318 2.33 45.75 -3.37
CA LYS A 318 1.77 46.38 -2.18
C LYS A 318 0.40 45.79 -1.80
N PRO A 319 0.06 45.56 -0.51
CA PRO A 319 -1.20 44.93 -0.11
C PRO A 319 -2.40 45.76 -0.57
N ALA A 320 -3.26 45.14 -1.36
CA ALA A 320 -4.50 45.75 -1.81
C ALA A 320 -5.63 45.44 -0.79
N THR A 321 -6.31 46.48 -0.40
CA THR A 321 -7.42 46.53 0.55
C THR A 321 -8.69 45.91 -0.02
N GLY A 322 -8.95 44.64 0.33
CA GLY A 322 -10.18 43.92 0.04
C GLY A 322 -10.08 42.47 0.51
N SER A 323 -11.02 41.99 1.29
CA SER A 323 -10.96 40.69 1.96
C SER A 323 -10.68 39.48 1.03
N ALA A 324 -11.21 39.50 -0.19
CA ALA A 324 -10.97 38.42 -1.17
C ALA A 324 -9.57 38.47 -1.78
N GLN A 325 -8.99 39.64 -1.96
CA GLN A 325 -7.66 39.81 -2.54
C GLN A 325 -6.56 39.55 -1.51
N ALA A 326 -6.79 39.89 -0.25
CA ALA A 326 -5.94 39.54 0.88
C ALA A 326 -5.90 38.01 1.08
N GLY A 327 -7.06 37.34 1.07
CA GLY A 327 -7.15 35.89 1.19
C GLY A 327 -6.47 35.15 0.02
N ARG A 328 -6.54 35.69 -1.22
CA ARG A 328 -5.80 35.18 -2.36
C ARG A 328 -4.29 35.31 -2.17
N ALA A 329 -3.82 36.42 -1.65
CA ALA A 329 -2.41 36.65 -1.36
C ALA A 329 -1.90 35.68 -0.28
N VAL A 330 -2.68 35.46 0.78
CA VAL A 330 -2.36 34.44 1.82
C VAL A 330 -2.32 33.05 1.22
N PHE A 331 -3.29 32.67 0.38
CA PHE A 331 -3.34 31.38 -0.28
C PHE A 331 -2.07 31.10 -1.10
N ALA A 332 -1.58 32.10 -1.81
CA ALA A 332 -0.36 31.97 -2.60
C ALA A 332 0.90 31.98 -1.73
N SER A 333 1.03 32.88 -0.76
CA SER A 333 2.24 33.03 0.06
C SER A 333 2.43 31.93 1.09
N ALA A 334 1.33 31.37 1.62
CA ALA A 334 1.36 30.23 2.54
C ALA A 334 1.57 28.87 1.85
N GLY A 335 1.70 28.84 0.52
CA GLY A 335 1.99 27.62 -0.24
C GLY A 335 0.80 26.66 -0.42
N CYS A 336 -0.44 27.13 -0.21
CA CYS A 336 -1.64 26.28 -0.33
C CYS A 336 -1.79 25.70 -1.74
N ALA A 337 -1.36 26.44 -2.77
CA ALA A 337 -1.38 26.05 -4.18
C ALA A 337 -0.51 24.82 -4.50
N ALA A 338 0.49 24.50 -3.67
CA ALA A 338 1.34 23.34 -3.86
C ALA A 338 0.59 22.02 -3.59
N CYS A 339 -0.43 22.08 -2.71
CA CYS A 339 -1.16 20.91 -2.26
C CYS A 339 -2.59 20.84 -2.79
N HIS A 340 -3.25 21.97 -2.99
CA HIS A 340 -4.67 22.04 -3.36
C HIS A 340 -4.90 22.51 -4.80
N THR A 341 -5.91 21.91 -5.44
CA THR A 341 -6.49 22.46 -6.67
C THR A 341 -7.52 23.54 -6.31
N LEU A 342 -7.38 24.74 -6.90
CA LEU A 342 -8.34 25.81 -6.83
C LEU A 342 -8.23 26.66 -8.10
N ARG A 343 -9.16 26.53 -9.03
CA ARG A 343 -9.10 27.11 -10.39
C ARG A 343 -8.95 28.63 -10.36
N ARG A 344 -9.73 29.31 -9.52
CA ARG A 344 -9.68 30.79 -9.38
C ARG A 344 -8.34 31.32 -8.83
N ALA A 345 -7.57 30.45 -8.14
CA ALA A 345 -6.22 30.80 -7.70
C ALA A 345 -5.14 30.38 -8.73
N GLY A 346 -5.50 29.68 -9.79
CA GLY A 346 -4.55 29.04 -10.72
C GLY A 346 -3.81 27.84 -10.11
N ALA A 347 -4.27 27.35 -8.98
CA ALA A 347 -3.66 26.25 -8.23
C ALA A 347 -4.04 24.89 -8.82
N LYS A 348 -3.05 24.00 -8.99
CA LYS A 348 -3.21 22.66 -9.59
C LYS A 348 -2.63 21.56 -8.70
N GLY A 349 -2.41 21.84 -7.41
CA GLY A 349 -1.90 20.84 -6.45
C GLY A 349 -2.90 19.69 -6.25
N THR A 350 -2.39 18.49 -6.14
CA THR A 350 -3.17 17.23 -6.02
C THR A 350 -2.84 16.44 -4.76
N VAL A 351 -2.10 17.04 -3.84
CA VAL A 351 -1.73 16.43 -2.54
C VAL A 351 -2.89 16.45 -1.57
N GLY A 352 -3.57 17.60 -1.49
CA GLY A 352 -4.77 17.82 -0.70
C GLY A 352 -6.03 17.71 -1.56
N PRO A 353 -7.22 17.79 -0.93
CA PRO A 353 -8.48 17.80 -1.64
C PRO A 353 -8.56 18.89 -2.71
N ASN A 354 -9.23 18.57 -3.82
CA ASN A 354 -9.61 19.55 -4.83
C ASN A 354 -10.70 20.47 -4.24
N LEU A 355 -10.34 21.73 -3.92
CA LEU A 355 -11.23 22.67 -3.25
C LEU A 355 -12.43 23.06 -4.12
N ASP A 356 -12.28 23.07 -5.46
CA ASP A 356 -13.40 23.30 -6.37
C ASP A 356 -14.45 22.18 -6.32
N ALA A 357 -14.02 20.96 -6.10
CA ALA A 357 -14.91 19.80 -5.98
C ALA A 357 -15.56 19.71 -4.59
N VAL A 358 -14.77 19.92 -3.53
CA VAL A 358 -15.23 19.79 -2.14
C VAL A 358 -16.08 20.96 -1.70
N LYS A 359 -15.84 22.18 -2.21
CA LYS A 359 -16.53 23.43 -1.85
C LYS A 359 -16.64 23.60 -0.33
N PRO A 360 -15.50 23.67 0.39
CA PRO A 360 -15.50 23.66 1.84
C PRO A 360 -16.19 24.91 2.41
N SER A 361 -16.88 24.75 3.55
CA SER A 361 -17.40 25.89 4.30
C SER A 361 -16.26 26.73 4.88
N ARG A 362 -16.54 27.99 5.20
CA ARG A 362 -15.54 28.89 5.81
C ARG A 362 -15.02 28.34 7.13
N GLU A 363 -15.91 27.82 7.96
CA GLU A 363 -15.61 27.24 9.27
C GLU A 363 -14.68 26.03 9.14
N LEU A 364 -14.94 25.16 8.15
CA LEU A 364 -14.08 24.01 7.87
C LEU A 364 -12.68 24.45 7.42
N VAL A 365 -12.59 25.49 6.59
CA VAL A 365 -11.28 26.01 6.15
C VAL A 365 -10.52 26.62 7.33
N VAL A 366 -11.19 27.41 8.19
CA VAL A 366 -10.58 27.98 9.42
C VAL A 366 -10.03 26.86 10.29
N ASP A 367 -10.82 25.81 10.56
CA ASP A 367 -10.39 24.67 11.37
C ASP A 367 -9.16 23.98 10.76
N ARG A 368 -9.21 23.67 9.46
CA ARG A 368 -8.12 22.94 8.78
C ARG A 368 -6.84 23.76 8.65
N VAL A 369 -6.94 25.05 8.39
CA VAL A 369 -5.77 25.93 8.33
C VAL A 369 -5.18 26.13 9.72
N THR A 370 -6.03 26.28 10.75
CA THR A 370 -5.56 26.47 12.13
C THR A 370 -4.88 25.20 12.66
N ASN A 371 -5.55 24.05 12.57
CA ASN A 371 -5.14 22.85 13.28
C ASN A 371 -4.36 21.85 12.39
N GLY A 372 -4.44 21.99 11.05
CA GLY A 372 -3.94 20.99 10.11
C GLY A 372 -4.86 19.76 10.07
N GLN A 373 -4.54 18.80 9.18
CA GLN A 373 -5.12 17.47 9.19
C GLN A 373 -4.29 16.52 8.31
N GLY A 374 -3.88 15.39 8.85
CA GLY A 374 -3.08 14.42 8.13
C GLY A 374 -1.77 15.04 7.62
N VAL A 375 -1.60 15.13 6.28
CA VAL A 375 -0.42 15.76 5.66
C VAL A 375 -0.50 17.29 5.55
N MET A 376 -1.67 17.88 5.81
CA MET A 376 -1.81 19.33 5.83
C MET A 376 -1.25 19.87 7.15
N PRO A 377 -0.20 20.69 7.13
CA PRO A 377 0.39 21.23 8.35
C PRO A 377 -0.54 22.23 9.04
N SER A 378 -0.42 22.37 10.36
CA SER A 378 -1.00 23.48 11.10
C SER A 378 -0.30 24.79 10.74
N PHE A 379 -1.09 25.83 10.52
CA PHE A 379 -0.62 27.19 10.33
C PHE A 379 -0.81 28.08 11.58
N LYS A 380 -1.25 27.49 12.70
CA LYS A 380 -1.34 28.18 13.99
C LYS A 380 0.04 28.70 14.39
N GLY A 381 0.12 30.01 14.65
CA GLY A 381 1.39 30.69 14.96
C GLY A 381 2.29 31.00 13.74
N LYS A 382 1.94 30.54 12.53
CA LYS A 382 2.59 30.89 11.27
C LYS A 382 1.81 31.95 10.49
N LEU A 383 0.50 31.86 10.55
CA LEU A 383 -0.43 32.87 10.04
C LEU A 383 -1.12 33.55 11.22
N SER A 384 -1.39 34.85 11.10
CA SER A 384 -2.21 35.57 12.08
C SER A 384 -3.67 35.06 12.01
N PRO A 385 -4.46 35.20 13.10
CA PRO A 385 -5.90 34.88 13.06
C PRO A 385 -6.63 35.56 11.91
N GLN A 386 -6.29 36.81 11.62
CA GLN A 386 -6.86 37.55 10.51
C GLN A 386 -6.52 36.94 9.15
N GLN A 387 -5.27 36.55 8.94
CA GLN A 387 -4.85 35.84 7.70
C GLN A 387 -5.57 34.52 7.51
N ILE A 388 -5.79 33.77 8.59
CA ILE A 388 -6.56 32.53 8.57
C ILE A 388 -8.01 32.78 8.12
N GLU A 389 -8.64 33.83 8.66
CA GLU A 389 -10.00 34.24 8.29
C GLU A 389 -10.09 34.74 6.84
N GLU A 390 -9.08 35.49 6.38
CA GLU A 390 -8.99 36.01 5.01
C GLU A 390 -8.86 34.84 3.99
N VAL A 391 -7.96 33.89 4.22
CA VAL A 391 -7.81 32.76 3.32
C VAL A 391 -9.04 31.84 3.33
N ALA A 392 -9.69 31.64 4.48
CA ALA A 392 -10.92 30.87 4.61
C ALA A 392 -12.08 31.54 3.84
N GLY A 393 -12.24 32.89 4.01
CA GLY A 393 -13.21 33.64 3.26
C GLY A 393 -12.98 33.61 1.74
N TYR A 394 -11.72 33.71 1.31
CA TYR A 394 -11.36 33.56 -0.11
C TYR A 394 -11.71 32.21 -0.65
N VAL A 395 -11.20 31.13 -0.04
CA VAL A 395 -11.42 29.75 -0.51
C VAL A 395 -12.91 29.40 -0.59
N SER A 396 -13.69 29.67 0.48
CA SER A 396 -15.12 29.36 0.50
C SER A 396 -15.92 30.18 -0.52
N SER A 397 -15.46 31.40 -0.86
CA SER A 397 -16.15 32.27 -1.81
C SER A 397 -15.91 31.90 -3.27
N VAL A 398 -14.77 31.28 -3.62
CA VAL A 398 -14.36 31.01 -5.01
C VAL A 398 -14.37 29.53 -5.39
N ALA A 399 -14.39 28.63 -4.43
CA ALA A 399 -14.40 27.18 -4.68
C ALA A 399 -15.62 26.74 -5.49
N GLY A 400 -15.36 26.05 -6.62
CA GLY A 400 -16.38 25.54 -7.52
C GLY A 400 -17.08 26.60 -8.39
N LYS A 401 -16.46 27.78 -8.57
CA LYS A 401 -16.97 28.83 -9.43
C LYS A 401 -16.10 29.05 -10.68
#